data_ae2a40382c6f865ad12dc9c8bd16224e
#
_entry.id   ae2a40382c6f865ad12dc9c8bd16224e
#
_cell.length_a   1.000
_cell.length_b   1.000
_cell.length_c   1.000
_cell.angle_alpha   90.00
_cell.angle_beta   90.00
_cell.angle_gamma   90.00
#
_symmetry.space_group_name_H-M   'P 1'
#
loop_
_entity.id
_entity.type
_entity.pdbx_description
1 polymer ?
#
loop_
_entity_poly.entity_id
_entity_poly.type
_entity_poly.pdbx_seq_one_letter_code
_entity_poly.pdbx_strand_id
1 'polypeptide(L)'
;GTGPALVMIHGWAMHCEIFSPLVSLLEKHFTCYLADLPGHGRSIDDHSNLDIAAIAKEISQRVPAAIWCGWSLGGLVALHAARHLPTKGLIMLCASPRFVKADHWPHGMNASVFTGFADDLKKDYRGTLDRFISLEAQGSDHMREELRVLRDAVFAFGEPAERVLCEGLELLENTDLIEACRNLNVPSLWCAGKRDRLVSPLAMQTACEMANGEFIAIQGGGHAPFLTHADLVAQAITDFSKKMA
;
A
#
# COMPACT_ATOMS: atom_id res chain seq x y z
N GLY A 1 0.38 -19.63 7.30
CA GLY A 1 -0.96 -19.88 7.77
C GLY A 1 -1.72 -20.91 6.94
N THR A 2 -2.96 -21.12 7.24
CA THR A 2 -3.88 -22.02 6.51
C THR A 2 -5.14 -21.23 6.13
N GLY A 3 -5.68 -21.45 4.91
CA GLY A 3 -6.84 -20.73 4.44
C GLY A 3 -6.63 -20.14 3.04
N PRO A 4 -7.55 -19.27 2.56
CA PRO A 4 -7.43 -18.64 1.27
C PRO A 4 -6.13 -17.83 1.18
N ALA A 5 -5.55 -17.76 -0.03
CA ALA A 5 -4.32 -17.02 -0.27
C ALA A 5 -4.58 -15.50 -0.17
N LEU A 6 -3.71 -14.81 0.55
CA LEU A 6 -3.67 -13.37 0.70
C LEU A 6 -2.27 -12.85 0.33
N VAL A 7 -2.17 -12.12 -0.77
CA VAL A 7 -0.94 -11.42 -1.16
C VAL A 7 -0.91 -10.06 -0.49
N MET A 8 0.24 -9.70 0.10
CA MET A 8 0.42 -8.40 0.77
C MET A 8 1.63 -7.67 0.18
N ILE A 9 1.43 -6.45 -0.27
CA ILE A 9 2.42 -5.64 -1.00
C ILE A 9 2.62 -4.32 -0.24
N HIS A 10 3.86 -4.04 0.13
CA HIS A 10 4.25 -2.90 0.96
C HIS A 10 4.24 -1.56 0.21
N GLY A 11 4.35 -0.46 0.96
CA GLY A 11 4.45 0.90 0.47
C GLY A 11 5.88 1.32 0.10
N TRP A 12 6.02 2.58 -0.31
CA TRP A 12 7.30 3.18 -0.70
C TRP A 12 8.33 3.09 0.42
N ALA A 13 9.59 2.79 0.07
CA ALA A 13 10.74 2.65 0.96
C ALA A 13 10.64 1.56 2.04
N MET A 14 9.57 0.78 2.08
CA MET A 14 9.35 -0.26 3.09
C MET A 14 9.67 -1.66 2.54
N HIS A 15 9.34 -2.67 3.30
CA HIS A 15 9.47 -4.09 2.95
C HIS A 15 8.31 -4.88 3.58
N CYS A 16 8.16 -6.12 3.16
CA CYS A 16 6.99 -6.94 3.52
C CYS A 16 6.87 -7.24 5.03
N GLU A 17 7.96 -7.24 5.78
CA GLU A 17 7.90 -7.50 7.24
C GLU A 17 7.22 -6.37 8.04
N ILE A 18 6.99 -5.21 7.41
CA ILE A 18 6.16 -4.15 8.00
C ILE A 18 4.76 -4.65 8.37
N PHE A 19 4.28 -5.70 7.70
CA PHE A 19 2.99 -6.32 7.99
C PHE A 19 3.00 -7.33 9.15
N SER A 20 4.13 -7.56 9.83
CA SER A 20 4.24 -8.60 10.87
C SER A 20 3.15 -8.51 11.97
N PRO A 21 2.77 -7.33 12.48
CA PRO A 21 1.67 -7.23 13.45
C PRO A 21 0.34 -7.72 12.88
N LEU A 22 0.06 -7.39 11.62
CA LEU A 22 -1.16 -7.79 10.93
C LEU A 22 -1.14 -9.28 10.55
N VAL A 23 -0.01 -9.79 10.06
CA VAL A 23 0.17 -11.20 9.68
C VAL A 23 -0.06 -12.13 10.84
N SER A 24 0.43 -11.82 12.05
CA SER A 24 0.23 -12.66 13.24
C SER A 24 -1.24 -12.85 13.64
N LEU A 25 -2.12 -11.94 13.22
CA LEU A 25 -3.56 -12.05 13.40
C LEU A 25 -4.23 -12.79 12.22
N LEU A 26 -3.76 -12.53 10.99
CA LEU A 26 -4.35 -13.06 9.76
C LEU A 26 -3.93 -14.50 9.44
N GLU A 27 -2.75 -14.97 9.86
CA GLU A 27 -2.25 -16.32 9.56
C GLU A 27 -3.13 -17.46 10.07
N LYS A 28 -4.02 -17.17 11.01
CA LYS A 28 -5.03 -18.12 11.52
C LYS A 28 -6.16 -18.33 10.51
N HIS A 29 -6.33 -17.44 9.54
CA HIS A 29 -7.42 -17.40 8.60
C HIS A 29 -6.99 -17.43 7.14
N PHE A 30 -5.72 -17.12 6.86
CA PHE A 30 -5.17 -16.98 5.52
C PHE A 30 -3.80 -17.66 5.38
N THR A 31 -3.49 -18.07 4.17
CA THR A 31 -2.09 -18.29 3.76
C THR A 31 -1.56 -16.96 3.22
N CYS A 32 -0.73 -16.27 4.02
CA CYS A 32 -0.18 -14.96 3.67
C CYS A 32 1.05 -15.10 2.77
N TYR A 33 1.04 -14.44 1.62
CA TYR A 33 2.16 -14.30 0.69
C TYR A 33 2.65 -12.86 0.76
N LEU A 34 3.83 -12.68 1.29
CA LEU A 34 4.44 -11.35 1.50
C LEU A 34 5.39 -11.06 0.35
N ALA A 35 5.14 -9.99 -0.39
CA ALA A 35 5.95 -9.60 -1.53
C ALA A 35 6.82 -8.39 -1.19
N ASP A 36 8.14 -8.53 -1.40
CA ASP A 36 9.05 -7.39 -1.47
C ASP A 36 9.15 -6.89 -2.90
N LEU A 37 8.95 -5.60 -3.09
CA LEU A 37 9.13 -4.93 -4.39
C LEU A 37 10.61 -4.97 -4.80
N PRO A 38 10.94 -4.93 -6.12
CA PRO A 38 12.32 -4.85 -6.57
C PRO A 38 13.10 -3.76 -5.83
N GLY A 39 14.34 -4.06 -5.42
CA GLY A 39 15.21 -3.16 -4.68
C GLY A 39 14.81 -2.89 -3.23
N HIS A 40 13.87 -3.65 -2.66
CA HIS A 40 13.41 -3.52 -1.27
C HIS A 40 13.48 -4.84 -0.53
N GLY A 41 13.66 -4.79 0.79
CA GLY A 41 13.62 -5.95 1.68
C GLY A 41 14.56 -7.08 1.23
N ARG A 42 14.03 -8.30 1.10
CA ARG A 42 14.79 -9.46 0.60
C ARG A 42 15.06 -9.42 -0.90
N SER A 43 14.37 -8.52 -1.63
CA SER A 43 14.60 -8.23 -3.05
C SER A 43 15.56 -7.06 -3.26
N ILE A 44 16.41 -6.72 -2.27
CA ILE A 44 17.32 -5.56 -2.29
C ILE A 44 18.29 -5.61 -3.49
N ASP A 45 18.70 -6.80 -3.90
CA ASP A 45 19.60 -7.05 -5.03
C ASP A 45 18.86 -7.20 -6.37
N ASP A 46 17.55 -7.09 -6.38
CA ASP A 46 16.76 -7.05 -7.63
C ASP A 46 16.83 -5.66 -8.25
N HIS A 47 17.54 -5.55 -9.37
CA HIS A 47 17.74 -4.31 -10.09
C HIS A 47 16.68 -4.03 -11.18
N SER A 48 15.61 -4.80 -11.23
CA SER A 48 14.47 -4.55 -12.12
C SER A 48 13.84 -3.19 -11.82
N ASN A 49 13.29 -2.55 -12.86
CA ASN A 49 12.56 -1.30 -12.68
C ASN A 49 11.24 -1.54 -11.93
N LEU A 50 10.77 -0.54 -11.21
CA LEU A 50 9.43 -0.56 -10.61
C LEU A 50 8.37 -0.35 -11.69
N ASP A 51 8.02 -1.42 -12.39
CA ASP A 51 6.89 -1.46 -13.34
C ASP A 51 5.72 -2.21 -12.72
N ILE A 52 4.58 -1.53 -12.55
CA ILE A 52 3.40 -2.05 -11.86
C ILE A 52 2.89 -3.34 -12.54
N ALA A 53 2.86 -3.39 -13.88
CA ALA A 53 2.35 -4.54 -14.62
C ALA A 53 3.30 -5.74 -14.55
N ALA A 54 4.61 -5.49 -14.65
CA ALA A 54 5.64 -6.52 -14.54
C ALA A 54 5.65 -7.13 -13.12
N ILE A 55 5.62 -6.30 -12.09
CA ILE A 55 5.57 -6.73 -10.68
C ILE A 55 4.31 -7.56 -10.41
N ALA A 56 3.13 -7.06 -10.81
CA ALA A 56 1.88 -7.78 -10.65
C ALA A 56 1.91 -9.15 -11.33
N LYS A 57 2.42 -9.21 -12.56
CA LYS A 57 2.57 -10.44 -13.32
C LYS A 57 3.52 -11.43 -12.63
N GLU A 58 4.67 -10.96 -12.17
CA GLU A 58 5.66 -11.81 -11.49
C GLU A 58 5.10 -12.40 -10.20
N ILE A 59 4.46 -11.60 -9.35
CA ILE A 59 3.81 -12.09 -8.14
C ILE A 59 2.74 -13.13 -8.50
N SER A 60 1.89 -12.86 -9.51
CA SER A 60 0.82 -13.77 -9.92
C SER A 60 1.30 -15.15 -10.38
N GLN A 61 2.52 -15.25 -10.90
CA GLN A 61 3.13 -16.50 -11.31
C GLN A 61 3.65 -17.36 -10.14
N ARG A 62 3.83 -16.75 -8.97
CA ARG A 62 4.41 -17.39 -7.76
C ARG A 62 3.37 -17.73 -6.71
N VAL A 63 2.12 -17.26 -6.87
CA VAL A 63 1.07 -17.44 -5.89
C VAL A 63 -0.18 -18.05 -6.55
N PRO A 64 -1.01 -18.80 -5.81
CA PRO A 64 -2.30 -19.24 -6.32
C PRO A 64 -3.25 -18.05 -6.51
N ALA A 65 -4.44 -18.28 -7.07
CA ALA A 65 -5.48 -17.26 -7.13
C ALA A 65 -5.80 -16.74 -5.72
N ALA A 66 -5.54 -15.46 -5.47
CA ALA A 66 -5.49 -14.85 -4.14
C ALA A 66 -6.33 -13.57 -4.04
N ILE A 67 -6.61 -13.15 -2.81
CA ILE A 67 -6.98 -11.78 -2.49
C ILE A 67 -5.69 -10.96 -2.48
N TRP A 68 -5.69 -9.79 -3.11
CA TRP A 68 -4.53 -8.92 -3.18
C TRP A 68 -4.73 -7.71 -2.26
N CYS A 69 -3.83 -7.55 -1.31
CA CYS A 69 -3.78 -6.43 -0.37
C CYS A 69 -2.57 -5.56 -0.67
N GLY A 70 -2.79 -4.30 -1.04
CA GLY A 70 -1.71 -3.34 -1.25
C GLY A 70 -1.82 -2.15 -0.32
N TRP A 71 -0.72 -1.85 0.37
CA TRP A 71 -0.59 -0.66 1.18
C TRP A 71 0.11 0.45 0.40
N SER A 72 -0.48 1.66 0.39
CA SER A 72 0.12 2.84 -0.22
C SER A 72 0.54 2.56 -1.69
N LEU A 73 1.82 2.68 -2.06
CA LEU A 73 2.35 2.34 -3.39
C LEU A 73 1.97 0.91 -3.82
N GLY A 74 2.04 -0.05 -2.90
CA GLY A 74 1.62 -1.44 -3.16
C GLY A 74 0.16 -1.57 -3.58
N GLY A 75 -0.68 -0.61 -3.22
CA GLY A 75 -2.06 -0.52 -3.68
C GLY A 75 -2.21 -0.32 -5.18
N LEU A 76 -1.28 0.39 -5.83
CA LEU A 76 -1.27 0.53 -7.29
C LEU A 76 -1.03 -0.82 -7.98
N VAL A 77 -0.09 -1.62 -7.44
CA VAL A 77 0.20 -2.97 -7.94
C VAL A 77 -1.01 -3.90 -7.72
N ALA A 78 -1.61 -3.87 -6.53
CA ALA A 78 -2.76 -4.69 -6.20
C ALA A 78 -3.99 -4.35 -7.05
N LEU A 79 -4.27 -3.07 -7.27
CA LEU A 79 -5.38 -2.61 -8.12
C LEU A 79 -5.16 -2.99 -9.60
N HIS A 80 -3.93 -2.84 -10.11
CA HIS A 80 -3.59 -3.30 -11.45
C HIS A 80 -3.81 -4.81 -11.59
N ALA A 81 -3.33 -5.60 -10.63
CA ALA A 81 -3.53 -7.04 -10.63
C ALA A 81 -5.03 -7.39 -10.60
N ALA A 82 -5.80 -6.77 -9.72
CA ALA A 82 -7.24 -7.04 -9.59
C ALA A 82 -8.03 -6.72 -10.87
N ARG A 83 -7.55 -5.79 -11.70
CA ARG A 83 -8.17 -5.44 -12.97
C ARG A 83 -7.76 -6.34 -14.14
N HIS A 84 -6.52 -6.82 -14.15
CA HIS A 84 -5.91 -7.44 -15.36
C HIS A 84 -5.52 -8.91 -15.18
N LEU A 85 -5.48 -9.42 -13.95
CA LEU A 85 -5.04 -10.79 -13.64
C LEU A 85 -6.14 -11.57 -12.89
N PRO A 86 -6.08 -12.90 -12.88
CA PRO A 86 -7.01 -13.73 -12.10
C PRO A 86 -6.80 -13.53 -10.60
N THR A 87 -7.59 -12.66 -10.00
CA THR A 87 -7.60 -12.40 -8.55
C THR A 87 -8.96 -12.74 -7.96
N LYS A 88 -9.01 -13.05 -6.65
CA LYS A 88 -10.25 -13.34 -5.94
C LYS A 88 -10.89 -12.09 -5.34
N GLY A 89 -10.10 -11.06 -5.05
CA GLY A 89 -10.56 -9.83 -4.44
C GLY A 89 -9.40 -8.84 -4.27
N LEU A 90 -9.75 -7.61 -3.94
CA LEU A 90 -8.81 -6.50 -3.73
C LEU A 90 -8.99 -5.90 -2.33
N ILE A 91 -7.89 -5.61 -1.66
CA ILE A 91 -7.86 -4.79 -0.44
C ILE A 91 -6.93 -3.61 -0.68
N MET A 92 -7.50 -2.41 -0.65
CA MET A 92 -6.78 -1.14 -0.70
C MET A 92 -6.57 -0.65 0.72
N LEU A 93 -5.34 -0.73 1.21
CA LEU A 93 -4.97 -0.31 2.57
C LEU A 93 -4.26 1.04 2.50
N CYS A 94 -4.92 2.11 2.93
CA CYS A 94 -4.40 3.48 2.84
C CYS A 94 -3.79 3.78 1.47
N ALA A 95 -4.51 3.46 0.39
CA ALA A 95 -4.05 3.57 -0.99
C ALA A 95 -5.11 4.19 -1.90
N SER A 96 -4.68 4.77 -3.00
CA SER A 96 -5.55 5.49 -3.94
C SER A 96 -5.26 5.05 -5.37
N PRO A 97 -6.26 5.02 -6.28
CA PRO A 97 -6.02 4.75 -7.69
C PRO A 97 -5.19 5.86 -8.37
N ARG A 98 -5.14 7.04 -7.75
CA ARG A 98 -4.31 8.17 -8.14
C ARG A 98 -3.94 8.98 -6.91
N PHE A 99 -2.64 9.22 -6.70
CA PHE A 99 -2.14 9.94 -5.53
C PHE A 99 -2.12 11.46 -5.73
N VAL A 100 -1.98 11.93 -6.96
CA VAL A 100 -1.85 13.35 -7.30
C VAL A 100 -3.18 13.89 -7.84
N LYS A 101 -3.48 15.13 -7.49
CA LYS A 101 -4.64 15.88 -7.97
C LYS A 101 -4.65 16.00 -9.50
N ALA A 102 -5.84 15.90 -10.07
CA ALA A 102 -6.14 16.23 -11.45
C ALA A 102 -7.57 16.79 -11.53
N ASP A 103 -7.97 17.37 -12.65
CA ASP A 103 -9.31 17.93 -12.84
C ASP A 103 -10.41 16.88 -12.58
N HIS A 104 -10.17 15.64 -12.98
CA HIS A 104 -11.06 14.50 -12.76
C HIS A 104 -10.83 13.79 -11.43
N TRP A 105 -9.80 14.20 -10.63
CA TRP A 105 -9.46 13.65 -9.33
C TRP A 105 -9.00 14.73 -8.34
N PRO A 106 -9.92 15.45 -7.70
CA PRO A 106 -9.56 16.59 -6.81
C PRO A 106 -9.02 16.16 -5.42
N HIS A 107 -9.13 14.87 -5.07
CA HIS A 107 -8.84 14.37 -3.73
C HIS A 107 -7.38 14.00 -3.47
N GLY A 108 -6.54 14.01 -4.51
CA GLY A 108 -5.11 13.69 -4.40
C GLY A 108 -4.29 14.80 -3.72
N MET A 109 -3.02 14.54 -3.51
CA MET A 109 -2.02 15.52 -3.06
C MET A 109 -1.56 16.41 -4.21
N ASN A 110 -0.88 17.51 -3.89
CA ASN A 110 -0.21 18.31 -4.92
C ASN A 110 1.02 17.53 -5.45
N ALA A 111 1.24 17.55 -6.77
CA ALA A 111 2.37 16.89 -7.41
C ALA A 111 3.72 17.31 -6.80
N SER A 112 3.85 18.61 -6.43
CA SER A 112 5.06 19.17 -5.84
C SER A 112 5.53 18.45 -4.55
N VAL A 113 4.67 17.68 -3.90
CA VAL A 113 5.07 16.87 -2.74
C VAL A 113 6.01 15.74 -3.19
N PHE A 114 5.62 14.97 -4.20
CA PHE A 114 6.41 13.84 -4.70
C PHE A 114 7.66 14.31 -5.46
N THR A 115 7.52 15.31 -6.33
CA THR A 115 8.67 15.95 -7.02
C THR A 115 9.68 16.49 -6.01
N GLY A 116 9.21 17.15 -4.93
CA GLY A 116 10.07 17.66 -3.87
C GLY A 116 10.85 16.55 -3.16
N PHE A 117 10.23 15.43 -2.85
CA PHE A 117 10.92 14.28 -2.26
C PHE A 117 11.95 13.68 -3.23
N ALA A 118 11.66 13.57 -4.53
CA ALA A 118 12.60 13.06 -5.53
C ALA A 118 13.84 13.96 -5.67
N ASP A 119 13.66 15.27 -5.66
CA ASP A 119 14.77 16.24 -5.70
C ASP A 119 15.60 16.24 -4.43
N ASP A 120 14.96 16.05 -3.28
CA ASP A 120 15.63 16.02 -1.98
C ASP A 120 16.39 14.72 -1.73
N LEU A 121 15.94 13.56 -2.26
CA LEU A 121 16.67 12.30 -2.17
C LEU A 121 18.11 12.42 -2.66
N LYS A 122 18.33 13.14 -3.76
CA LYS A 122 19.66 13.37 -4.35
C LYS A 122 20.57 14.24 -3.49
N LYS A 123 20.00 15.06 -2.59
CA LYS A 123 20.75 16.01 -1.75
C LYS A 123 20.96 15.48 -0.34
N ASP A 124 19.94 14.86 0.22
CA ASP A 124 19.87 14.37 1.60
C ASP A 124 18.99 13.12 1.66
N TYR A 125 19.57 11.98 1.29
CA TYR A 125 18.90 10.69 1.22
C TYR A 125 18.20 10.32 2.54
N ARG A 126 18.95 10.27 3.65
CA ARG A 126 18.42 9.84 4.96
C ARG A 126 17.43 10.83 5.54
N GLY A 127 17.72 12.12 5.45
CA GLY A 127 16.80 13.16 5.91
C GLY A 127 15.49 13.16 5.10
N THR A 128 15.55 12.84 3.81
CA THR A 128 14.34 12.72 2.97
C THR A 128 13.49 11.54 3.36
N LEU A 129 14.10 10.36 3.60
CA LEU A 129 13.38 9.21 4.13
C LEU A 129 12.72 9.52 5.48
N ASP A 130 13.45 10.16 6.40
CA ASP A 130 12.91 10.53 7.71
C ASP A 130 11.72 11.50 7.62
N ARG A 131 11.78 12.47 6.69
CA ARG A 131 10.64 13.38 6.42
C ARG A 131 9.43 12.65 5.86
N PHE A 132 9.64 11.71 4.93
CA PHE A 132 8.55 10.93 4.35
C PHE A 132 7.89 10.03 5.41
N ILE A 133 8.69 9.29 6.19
CA ILE A 133 8.21 8.46 7.31
C ILE A 133 7.44 9.32 8.33
N SER A 134 7.92 10.54 8.59
CA SER A 134 7.23 11.47 9.48
C SER A 134 5.86 11.90 8.92
N LEU A 135 5.74 12.03 7.60
CA LEU A 135 4.47 12.32 6.91
C LEU A 135 3.52 11.11 7.02
N GLU A 136 4.01 9.88 6.87
CA GLU A 136 3.21 8.66 7.02
C GLU A 136 2.62 8.51 8.42
N ALA A 137 3.42 8.77 9.46
CA ALA A 137 2.96 8.70 10.84
C ALA A 137 2.06 9.87 11.26
N GLN A 138 2.05 10.97 10.47
CA GLN A 138 1.34 12.19 10.83
C GLN A 138 -0.18 11.95 10.89
N GLY A 139 -0.78 12.45 11.97
CA GLY A 139 -2.23 12.39 12.20
C GLY A 139 -2.67 11.18 13.04
N SER A 140 -1.89 10.10 13.08
CA SER A 140 -2.17 8.95 13.96
C SER A 140 -2.22 9.36 15.44
N ASP A 141 -3.11 8.76 16.21
CA ASP A 141 -3.12 8.92 17.66
C ASP A 141 -1.97 8.17 18.35
N HIS A 142 -1.33 7.23 17.64
CA HIS A 142 -0.10 6.53 18.02
C HIS A 142 1.13 6.98 17.22
N MET A 143 1.19 8.23 16.76
CA MET A 143 2.21 8.76 15.85
C MET A 143 3.65 8.43 16.30
N ARG A 144 3.97 8.50 17.59
CA ARG A 144 5.34 8.24 18.08
C ARG A 144 5.73 6.77 17.94
N GLU A 145 4.80 5.87 18.15
CA GLU A 145 5.01 4.43 18.02
C GLU A 145 5.16 4.04 16.56
N GLU A 146 4.24 4.50 15.70
CA GLU A 146 4.31 4.28 14.25
C GLU A 146 5.61 4.81 13.68
N LEU A 147 6.00 6.05 14.03
CA LEU A 147 7.25 6.65 13.58
C LEU A 147 8.49 5.81 13.96
N ARG A 148 8.52 5.27 15.19
CA ARG A 148 9.61 4.39 15.61
C ARG A 148 9.66 3.11 14.77
N VAL A 149 8.52 2.43 14.61
CA VAL A 149 8.44 1.18 13.83
C VAL A 149 8.84 1.42 12.37
N LEU A 150 8.34 2.48 11.74
CA LEU A 150 8.66 2.82 10.35
C LEU A 150 10.15 3.14 10.17
N ARG A 151 10.77 3.89 11.12
CA ARG A 151 12.21 4.20 11.10
C ARG A 151 13.07 2.95 11.25
N ASP A 152 12.69 2.05 12.15
CA ASP A 152 13.42 0.80 12.37
C ASP A 152 13.30 -0.10 11.13
N ALA A 153 12.14 -0.10 10.46
CA ALA A 153 11.88 -0.92 9.29
C ALA A 153 12.68 -0.48 8.06
N VAL A 154 12.71 0.80 7.74
CA VAL A 154 13.25 1.31 6.46
C VAL A 154 14.69 0.86 6.18
N PHE A 155 15.49 0.61 7.21
CA PHE A 155 16.89 0.18 7.10
C PHE A 155 17.13 -1.26 7.54
N ALA A 156 16.10 -2.02 7.88
CA ALA A 156 16.24 -3.37 8.44
C ALA A 156 16.92 -4.37 7.49
N PHE A 157 16.80 -4.19 6.19
CA PHE A 157 17.40 -5.03 5.14
C PHE A 157 18.47 -4.29 4.31
N GLY A 158 19.01 -3.21 4.82
CA GLY A 158 19.91 -2.33 4.07
C GLY A 158 19.19 -1.09 3.53
N GLU A 159 19.95 -0.25 2.83
CA GLU A 159 19.41 0.96 2.23
C GLU A 159 18.87 0.67 0.83
N PRO A 160 17.56 0.89 0.57
CA PRO A 160 17.04 0.83 -0.80
C PRO A 160 17.82 1.78 -1.71
N ALA A 161 18.11 1.36 -2.94
CA ALA A 161 18.83 2.20 -3.88
C ALA A 161 18.06 3.49 -4.20
N GLU A 162 18.77 4.63 -4.27
CA GLU A 162 18.15 5.93 -4.62
C GLU A 162 17.30 5.84 -5.89
N ARG A 163 17.79 5.11 -6.93
CA ARG A 163 17.07 4.88 -8.17
C ARG A 163 15.66 4.30 -7.92
N VAL A 164 15.57 3.25 -7.13
CA VAL A 164 14.30 2.55 -6.84
C VAL A 164 13.35 3.47 -6.07
N LEU A 165 13.86 4.27 -5.15
CA LEU A 165 13.06 5.25 -4.42
C LEU A 165 12.54 6.35 -5.35
N CYS A 166 13.37 6.85 -6.28
CA CYS A 166 12.94 7.81 -7.29
C CYS A 166 11.85 7.22 -8.21
N GLU A 167 12.03 6.00 -8.71
CA GLU A 167 11.02 5.28 -9.51
C GLU A 167 9.70 5.12 -8.76
N GLY A 168 9.75 4.80 -7.47
CA GLY A 168 8.55 4.70 -6.63
C GLY A 168 7.80 6.03 -6.48
N LEU A 169 8.54 7.15 -6.31
CA LEU A 169 7.94 8.50 -6.28
C LEU A 169 7.34 8.87 -7.64
N GLU A 170 8.00 8.52 -8.75
CA GLU A 170 7.47 8.71 -10.11
C GLU A 170 6.17 7.92 -10.31
N LEU A 171 6.08 6.69 -9.81
CA LEU A 171 4.85 5.90 -9.83
C LEU A 171 3.73 6.58 -9.02
N LEU A 172 4.01 7.07 -7.82
CA LEU A 172 3.03 7.79 -7.00
C LEU A 172 2.56 9.09 -7.67
N GLU A 173 3.45 9.79 -8.37
CA GLU A 173 3.14 11.05 -9.04
C GLU A 173 2.31 10.84 -10.33
N ASN A 174 2.71 9.87 -11.16
CA ASN A 174 2.24 9.80 -12.53
C ASN A 174 1.18 8.72 -12.79
N THR A 175 1.00 7.74 -11.89
CA THR A 175 0.07 6.65 -12.12
C THR A 175 -1.38 7.11 -11.96
N ASP A 176 -2.20 6.76 -12.94
CA ASP A 176 -3.65 6.96 -12.93
C ASP A 176 -4.36 5.64 -13.25
N LEU A 177 -4.98 5.05 -12.23
CA LEU A 177 -5.76 3.80 -12.31
C LEU A 177 -7.25 4.03 -12.03
N ILE A 178 -7.76 5.25 -12.19
CA ILE A 178 -9.17 5.57 -11.94
C ILE A 178 -10.09 4.73 -12.84
N GLU A 179 -9.72 4.57 -14.11
CA GLU A 179 -10.50 3.73 -15.02
C GLU A 179 -10.41 2.24 -14.67
N ALA A 180 -9.27 1.77 -14.16
CA ALA A 180 -9.15 0.40 -13.63
C ALA A 180 -10.06 0.20 -12.41
N CYS A 181 -10.16 1.21 -11.55
CA CYS A 181 -11.05 1.22 -10.39
C CYS A 181 -12.53 1.14 -10.82
N ARG A 182 -12.97 1.96 -11.77
CA ARG A 182 -14.35 1.94 -12.30
C ARG A 182 -14.74 0.63 -12.97
N ASN A 183 -13.77 -0.04 -13.57
CA ASN A 183 -13.97 -1.29 -14.30
C ASN A 183 -13.53 -2.52 -13.49
N LEU A 184 -13.47 -2.39 -12.16
CA LEU A 184 -13.12 -3.51 -11.29
C LEU A 184 -14.24 -4.55 -11.27
N ASN A 185 -13.88 -5.82 -11.48
CA ASN A 185 -14.86 -6.92 -11.59
C ASN A 185 -14.75 -7.94 -10.44
N VAL A 186 -13.98 -7.61 -9.40
CA VAL A 186 -13.84 -8.44 -8.21
C VAL A 186 -14.28 -7.67 -6.97
N PRO A 187 -14.73 -8.35 -5.91
CA PRO A 187 -15.03 -7.70 -4.63
C PRO A 187 -13.84 -6.89 -4.14
N SER A 188 -14.09 -5.73 -3.52
CA SER A 188 -13.02 -4.89 -2.98
C SER A 188 -13.35 -4.32 -1.61
N LEU A 189 -12.32 -4.25 -0.75
CA LEU A 189 -12.33 -3.58 0.55
C LEU A 189 -11.36 -2.38 0.52
N TRP A 190 -11.85 -1.23 0.96
CA TRP A 190 -11.09 0.01 1.04
C TRP A 190 -10.94 0.40 2.51
N CYS A 191 -9.76 0.15 3.08
CA CYS A 191 -9.46 0.37 4.48
C CYS A 191 -8.59 1.62 4.65
N ALA A 192 -9.19 2.71 5.10
CA ALA A 192 -8.53 4.00 5.30
C ALA A 192 -8.17 4.24 6.77
N GLY A 193 -7.06 4.92 7.05
CA GLY A 193 -6.87 5.58 8.32
C GLY A 193 -7.68 6.88 8.37
N LYS A 194 -8.52 7.08 9.39
CA LYS A 194 -9.39 8.26 9.49
C LYS A 194 -8.62 9.59 9.50
N ARG A 195 -7.37 9.55 9.95
CA ARG A 195 -6.48 10.71 10.09
C ARG A 195 -5.31 10.69 9.12
N ASP A 196 -5.34 9.82 8.11
CA ASP A 196 -4.31 9.75 7.07
C ASP A 196 -4.13 11.12 6.39
N ARG A 197 -2.86 11.58 6.33
CA ARG A 197 -2.47 12.87 5.74
C ARG A 197 -1.84 12.72 4.37
N LEU A 198 -1.49 11.49 3.99
CA LEU A 198 -0.92 11.17 2.68
C LEU A 198 -2.00 10.73 1.69
N VAL A 199 -2.90 9.85 2.13
CA VAL A 199 -4.05 9.41 1.33
C VAL A 199 -5.34 9.80 2.02
N SER A 200 -6.03 10.79 1.47
CA SER A 200 -7.29 11.28 2.06
C SER A 200 -8.33 10.15 2.18
N PRO A 201 -8.94 9.95 3.36
CA PRO A 201 -10.06 9.03 3.52
C PRO A 201 -11.21 9.30 2.51
N LEU A 202 -11.41 10.56 2.15
CA LEU A 202 -12.41 10.96 1.14
C LEU A 202 -12.00 10.45 -0.26
N ALA A 203 -10.71 10.51 -0.61
CA ALA A 203 -10.21 9.92 -1.85
C ALA A 203 -10.51 8.41 -1.91
N MET A 204 -10.22 7.70 -0.83
CA MET A 204 -10.48 6.27 -0.74
C MET A 204 -11.98 5.94 -0.78
N GLN A 205 -12.81 6.72 -0.11
CA GLN A 205 -14.26 6.54 -0.15
C GLN A 205 -14.81 6.77 -1.57
N THR A 206 -14.37 7.82 -2.25
CA THR A 206 -14.77 8.09 -3.64
C THR A 206 -14.32 6.95 -4.59
N ALA A 207 -13.10 6.45 -4.43
CA ALA A 207 -12.63 5.30 -5.21
C ALA A 207 -13.41 4.02 -4.90
N CYS A 208 -13.73 3.78 -3.63
CA CYS A 208 -14.58 2.67 -3.20
C CYS A 208 -15.96 2.70 -3.85
N GLU A 209 -16.60 3.88 -3.89
CA GLU A 209 -17.89 4.07 -4.56
C GLU A 209 -17.79 3.78 -6.07
N MET A 210 -16.71 4.22 -6.74
CA MET A 210 -16.46 3.91 -8.16
C MET A 210 -16.29 2.39 -8.40
N ALA A 211 -15.65 1.69 -7.46
CA ALA A 211 -15.40 0.25 -7.53
C ALA A 211 -16.59 -0.60 -7.03
N ASN A 212 -17.65 0.02 -6.55
CA ASN A 212 -18.76 -0.65 -5.85
C ASN A 212 -18.27 -1.58 -4.73
N GLY A 213 -17.28 -1.10 -3.95
CA GLY A 213 -16.60 -1.84 -2.89
C GLY A 213 -17.17 -1.60 -1.49
N GLU A 214 -16.52 -2.20 -0.50
CA GLU A 214 -16.77 -1.95 0.93
C GLU A 214 -15.77 -0.95 1.47
N PHE A 215 -16.23 0.06 2.22
CA PHE A 215 -15.38 1.08 2.84
C PHE A 215 -15.38 0.98 4.36
N ILE A 216 -14.19 1.06 4.94
CA ILE A 216 -14.00 1.22 6.39
C ILE A 216 -12.94 2.29 6.67
N ALA A 217 -13.19 3.11 7.69
CA ALA A 217 -12.21 4.08 8.19
C ALA A 217 -11.83 3.76 9.63
N ILE A 218 -10.56 3.44 9.87
CA ILE A 218 -10.02 3.14 11.19
C ILE A 218 -9.89 4.43 11.99
N GLN A 219 -10.67 4.52 13.06
CA GLN A 219 -10.65 5.69 13.95
C GLN A 219 -9.27 5.78 14.64
N GLY A 220 -8.71 6.98 14.71
CA GLY A 220 -7.36 7.21 15.24
C GLY A 220 -6.22 6.87 14.29
N GLY A 221 -6.42 6.01 13.30
CA GLY A 221 -5.39 5.54 12.37
C GLY A 221 -4.87 6.64 11.43
N GLY A 222 -3.56 6.67 11.22
CA GLY A 222 -2.84 7.43 10.20
C GLY A 222 -2.70 6.63 8.90
N HIS A 223 -1.55 6.79 8.21
CA HIS A 223 -1.28 6.11 6.93
C HIS A 223 -0.95 4.61 7.08
N ALA A 224 -0.50 4.18 8.27
CA ALA A 224 -0.16 2.79 8.57
C ALA A 224 -0.99 2.22 9.76
N PRO A 225 -2.34 2.22 9.69
CA PRO A 225 -3.19 1.83 10.81
C PRO A 225 -2.98 0.37 11.23
N PHE A 226 -2.45 -0.48 10.38
CA PHE A 226 -2.15 -1.88 10.68
C PHE A 226 -0.97 -2.06 11.66
N LEU A 227 -0.22 -1.01 11.97
CA LEU A 227 0.85 -1.04 12.97
C LEU A 227 0.31 -0.92 14.40
N THR A 228 -0.69 -0.07 14.60
CA THR A 228 -1.20 0.30 15.93
C THR A 228 -2.67 -0.06 16.16
N HIS A 229 -3.40 -0.35 15.09
CA HIS A 229 -4.79 -0.80 15.09
C HIS A 229 -4.94 -2.11 14.32
N ALA A 230 -3.94 -3.01 14.44
CA ALA A 230 -3.87 -4.26 13.67
C ALA A 230 -5.13 -5.13 13.84
N ASP A 231 -5.70 -5.18 15.04
CA ASP A 231 -6.91 -5.95 15.33
C ASP A 231 -8.10 -5.49 14.48
N LEU A 232 -8.32 -4.18 14.37
CA LEU A 232 -9.42 -3.60 13.59
C LEU A 232 -9.24 -3.86 12.09
N VAL A 233 -8.00 -3.73 11.61
CA VAL A 233 -7.67 -4.01 10.21
C VAL A 233 -7.81 -5.50 9.90
N ALA A 234 -7.30 -6.38 10.77
CA ALA A 234 -7.42 -7.83 10.62
C ALA A 234 -8.88 -8.29 10.64
N GLN A 235 -9.69 -7.72 11.53
CA GLN A 235 -11.12 -8.01 11.59
C GLN A 235 -11.83 -7.62 10.29
N ALA A 236 -11.57 -6.41 9.76
CA ALA A 236 -12.15 -5.95 8.51
C ALA A 236 -11.78 -6.86 7.32
N ILE A 237 -10.51 -7.26 7.21
CA ILE A 237 -10.03 -8.19 6.17
C ILE A 237 -10.70 -9.56 6.30
N THR A 238 -10.81 -10.07 7.53
CA THR A 238 -11.40 -11.38 7.78
C THR A 238 -12.91 -11.39 7.47
N ASP A 239 -13.62 -10.34 7.85
CA ASP A 239 -15.06 -10.23 7.59
C ASP A 239 -15.36 -10.02 6.10
N PHE A 240 -14.54 -9.26 5.40
CA PHE A 240 -14.60 -9.14 3.95
C PHE A 240 -14.41 -10.50 3.26
N SER A 241 -13.40 -11.27 3.64
CA SER A 241 -13.12 -12.58 3.05
C SER A 241 -14.27 -13.59 3.27
N LYS A 242 -14.92 -13.56 4.43
CA LYS A 242 -16.07 -14.44 4.71
C LYS A 242 -17.26 -14.21 3.79
N LYS A 243 -17.46 -12.99 3.30
CA LYS A 243 -18.55 -12.64 2.38
C LYS A 243 -18.30 -13.15 0.95
N MET A 244 -17.05 -13.51 0.64
CA MET A 244 -16.66 -14.04 -0.67
C MET A 244 -16.66 -15.58 -0.74
N ALA A 245 -16.80 -16.24 0.42
CA ALA A 245 -16.87 -17.70 0.53
C ALA A 245 -18.30 -18.16 0.27
#